data_1297277936ac5571f979db674c229060
#
_entry.id   1297277936ac5571f979db674c229060
#
_cell.length_a   1.000
_cell.length_b   1.000
_cell.length_c   1.000
_cell.angle_alpha   90.00
_cell.angle_beta   90.00
_cell.angle_gamma   90.00
#
_symmetry.space_group_name_H-M   'P 1'
#
loop_
_entity.id
_entity.type
_entity.pdbx_description
1 polymer ?
#
loop_
_entity_poly.entity_id
_entity_poly.type
_entity_poly.pdbx_seq_one_letter_code
_entity_poly.pdbx_strand_id
1 'polypeptide(L)'
;MKEFSDMEDPEFPDRLQSLGDFLIDIALLTDADNEDESDEGKVSLMTIHAAKGLEFPYVNIVGMEEQLFPSQLSINSREELEDERRLFYVALTRAEKRATLSYALSRYRWGQLQYCEPSRFIEEIE
;
A
#
# COMPACT_ATOMS: atom_id res chain seq x y z
N MET A 1 -5.43 28.27 17.23
CA MET A 1 -5.18 27.27 16.19
C MET A 1 -5.35 28.01 14.88
N LYS A 2 -4.23 28.33 14.15
CA LYS A 2 -4.35 28.96 12.83
C LYS A 2 -4.89 27.92 11.87
N GLU A 3 -5.91 28.26 11.13
CA GLU A 3 -6.45 27.39 10.09
C GLU A 3 -5.39 27.20 9.00
N PHE A 4 -5.28 26.00 8.49
CA PHE A 4 -4.29 25.60 7.48
C PHE A 4 -4.45 26.37 6.15
N SER A 5 -5.64 26.99 5.96
CA SER A 5 -5.98 27.80 4.79
C SER A 5 -5.21 29.16 4.70
N ASP A 6 -4.50 29.56 5.77
CA ASP A 6 -3.81 30.85 5.83
C ASP A 6 -2.28 30.74 5.54
N MET A 7 -1.79 29.57 5.14
CA MET A 7 -0.40 29.37 4.72
C MET A 7 -0.27 29.65 3.23
N GLU A 8 0.15 30.88 2.90
CA GLU A 8 0.62 31.19 1.53
C GLU A 8 2.00 30.56 1.32
N ASP A 9 2.15 29.79 0.23
CA ASP A 9 3.44 29.31 -0.22
C ASP A 9 4.24 30.48 -0.78
N PRO A 10 5.40 30.86 -0.22
CA PRO A 10 6.19 31.99 -0.68
C PRO A 10 6.74 31.84 -2.11
N GLU A 11 6.82 30.62 -2.63
CA GLU A 11 7.29 30.30 -3.97
C GLU A 11 6.14 30.27 -5.00
N PHE A 12 4.88 30.07 -4.53
CA PHE A 12 3.67 30.02 -5.36
C PHE A 12 2.49 30.69 -4.63
N PRO A 13 2.45 32.02 -4.54
CA PRO A 13 1.49 32.76 -3.72
C PRO A 13 0.01 32.58 -4.14
N ASP A 14 -0.24 32.14 -5.36
CA ASP A 14 -1.60 31.91 -5.89
C ASP A 14 -2.11 30.47 -5.72
N ARG A 15 -1.34 29.58 -5.09
CA ARG A 15 -1.73 28.19 -4.87
C ARG A 15 -2.41 28.04 -3.51
N LEU A 16 -3.73 27.92 -3.52
CA LEU A 16 -4.49 27.49 -2.35
C LEU A 16 -4.08 26.05 -2.00
N GLN A 17 -3.25 25.90 -0.98
CA GLN A 17 -2.91 24.57 -0.47
C GLN A 17 -4.13 23.95 0.23
N SER A 18 -4.77 23.00 -0.43
CA SER A 18 -5.80 22.20 0.20
C SER A 18 -5.15 21.11 1.08
N LEU A 19 -5.90 20.56 2.04
CA LEU A 19 -5.45 19.37 2.78
C LEU A 19 -5.08 18.22 1.84
N GLY A 20 -5.76 18.12 0.69
CA GLY A 20 -5.45 17.13 -0.34
C GLY A 20 -4.06 17.36 -0.98
N ASP A 21 -3.71 18.59 -1.30
CA ASP A 21 -2.39 18.93 -1.85
C ASP A 21 -1.27 18.63 -0.85
N PHE A 22 -1.49 18.96 0.43
CA PHE A 22 -0.55 18.64 1.50
C PHE A 22 -0.34 17.11 1.67
N LEU A 23 -1.39 16.32 1.57
CA LEU A 23 -1.28 14.86 1.64
C LEU A 23 -0.56 14.27 0.41
N ILE A 24 -0.75 14.88 -0.76
CA ILE A 24 -0.03 14.51 -1.99
C ILE A 24 1.45 14.87 -1.85
N ASP A 25 1.77 16.06 -1.36
CA ASP A 25 3.15 16.52 -1.16
C ASP A 25 3.88 15.63 -0.14
N ILE A 26 3.24 15.25 0.97
CA ILE A 26 3.82 14.30 1.93
C ILE A 26 4.05 12.92 1.27
N ALA A 27 3.10 12.42 0.49
CA ALA A 27 3.27 11.15 -0.20
C ALA A 27 4.44 11.18 -1.20
N LEU A 28 4.61 12.30 -1.92
CA LEU A 28 5.73 12.49 -2.85
C LEU A 28 7.08 12.68 -2.14
N LEU A 29 7.11 13.40 -1.00
CA LEU A 29 8.34 13.58 -0.22
C LEU A 29 8.84 12.25 0.37
N THR A 30 7.95 11.33 0.72
CA THR A 30 8.32 10.03 1.27
C THR A 30 9.04 9.15 0.23
N ASP A 31 8.75 9.33 -1.05
CA ASP A 31 9.35 8.55 -2.14
C ASP A 31 10.63 9.18 -2.72
N ALA A 32 10.74 10.51 -2.70
CA ALA A 32 11.86 11.23 -3.33
C ALA A 32 13.14 11.31 -2.48
N ASP A 33 13.02 11.25 -1.14
CA ASP A 33 14.17 11.41 -0.24
C ASP A 33 14.99 10.13 0.00
N ASN A 34 14.63 9.01 -0.63
CA ASN A 34 15.28 7.70 -0.43
C ASN A 34 16.13 7.20 -1.59
N GLU A 35 16.41 8.01 -2.59
CA GLU A 35 17.40 7.65 -3.62
C GLU A 35 18.84 7.98 -3.16
N ASP A 36 19.28 7.40 -2.04
CA ASP A 36 20.70 7.30 -1.74
C ASP A 36 21.32 6.21 -2.63
N GLU A 37 22.34 6.57 -3.42
CA GLU A 37 23.11 5.66 -4.28
C GLU A 37 23.78 4.47 -3.53
N SER A 38 23.51 4.32 -2.23
CA SER A 38 24.02 3.24 -1.37
C SER A 38 23.02 2.10 -1.15
N ASP A 39 21.97 1.97 -1.96
CA ASP A 39 20.84 1.03 -1.74
C ASP A 39 21.13 -0.42 -2.16
N GLU A 40 22.36 -0.75 -2.54
CA GLU A 40 22.73 -2.14 -2.77
C GLU A 40 22.56 -2.99 -1.50
N GLY A 41 21.59 -3.92 -1.56
CA GLY A 41 21.33 -4.89 -0.48
C GLY A 41 20.25 -4.49 0.52
N LYS A 42 19.51 -3.40 0.30
CA LYS A 42 18.36 -3.02 1.14
C LYS A 42 17.05 -3.66 0.64
N VAL A 43 16.12 -3.85 1.56
CA VAL A 43 14.76 -4.29 1.28
C VAL A 43 13.83 -3.10 1.48
N SER A 44 13.11 -2.72 0.42
CA SER A 44 12.11 -1.66 0.48
C SER A 44 10.80 -2.19 1.06
N LEU A 45 10.26 -1.53 2.08
CA LEU A 45 8.96 -1.83 2.67
C LEU A 45 7.98 -0.72 2.28
N MET A 46 6.89 -1.09 1.62
CA MET A 46 5.91 -0.12 1.12
C MET A 46 4.51 -0.72 1.05
N THR A 47 3.51 0.15 0.86
CA THR A 47 2.16 -0.30 0.56
C THR A 47 2.03 -0.67 -0.92
N ILE A 48 1.00 -1.47 -1.27
CA ILE A 48 0.73 -1.81 -2.67
C ILE A 48 0.40 -0.54 -3.49
N HIS A 49 -0.25 0.45 -2.89
CA HIS A 49 -0.53 1.72 -3.55
C HIS A 49 0.75 2.49 -3.89
N ALA A 50 1.70 2.55 -2.96
CA ALA A 50 3.00 3.19 -3.18
C ALA A 50 3.85 2.47 -4.23
N ALA A 51 3.66 1.15 -4.39
CA ALA A 51 4.36 0.36 -5.39
C ALA A 51 3.82 0.54 -6.82
N LYS A 52 2.73 1.29 -7.02
CA LYS A 52 2.15 1.53 -8.35
C LYS A 52 3.14 2.29 -9.23
N GLY A 53 3.48 1.69 -10.38
CA GLY A 53 4.44 2.26 -11.35
C GLY A 53 5.89 1.87 -11.11
N LEU A 54 6.21 1.27 -9.97
CA LEU A 54 7.54 0.72 -9.68
C LEU A 54 7.62 -0.74 -10.11
N GLU A 55 8.84 -1.26 -10.31
CA GLU A 55 9.10 -2.66 -10.64
C GLU A 55 10.30 -3.16 -9.84
N PHE A 56 10.21 -4.42 -9.39
CA PHE A 56 11.24 -5.03 -8.55
C PHE A 56 11.52 -6.45 -9.01
N PRO A 57 12.78 -6.92 -9.01
CA PRO A 57 13.11 -8.29 -9.37
C PRO A 57 12.38 -9.33 -8.52
N TYR A 58 12.20 -9.04 -7.24
CA TYR A 58 11.56 -9.94 -6.26
C TYR A 58 10.60 -9.14 -5.40
N VAL A 59 9.35 -9.59 -5.30
CA VAL A 59 8.31 -8.97 -4.48
C VAL A 59 7.79 -9.99 -3.47
N ASN A 60 7.73 -9.61 -2.19
CA ASN A 60 7.10 -10.39 -1.14
C ASN A 60 5.82 -9.68 -0.70
N ILE A 61 4.66 -10.26 -1.02
CA ILE A 61 3.36 -9.75 -0.63
C ILE A 61 2.97 -10.48 0.66
N VAL A 62 2.88 -9.73 1.74
CA VAL A 62 2.60 -10.26 3.09
C VAL A 62 1.17 -9.93 3.51
N GLY A 63 0.64 -10.70 4.47
CA GLY A 63 -0.71 -10.44 4.99
C GLY A 63 -1.82 -10.89 4.05
N MET A 64 -1.57 -11.93 3.25
CA MET A 64 -2.56 -12.52 2.35
C MET A 64 -3.58 -13.36 3.12
N GLU A 65 -4.39 -12.69 3.93
CA GLU A 65 -5.35 -13.29 4.88
C GLU A 65 -6.74 -12.73 4.63
N GLU A 66 -7.76 -13.56 4.74
CA GLU A 66 -9.15 -13.10 4.76
C GLU A 66 -9.34 -12.04 5.86
N GLN A 67 -10.17 -11.03 5.60
CA GLN A 67 -10.44 -9.88 6.48
C GLN A 67 -9.23 -8.94 6.70
N LEU A 68 -8.09 -9.21 6.06
CA LEU A 68 -6.96 -8.30 5.98
C LEU A 68 -6.74 -7.85 4.54
N PHE A 69 -6.61 -8.80 3.62
CA PHE A 69 -6.56 -8.55 2.18
C PHE A 69 -7.19 -9.73 1.41
N PRO A 70 -8.47 -9.59 0.97
CA PRO A 70 -9.31 -8.38 1.01
C PRO A 70 -9.70 -7.95 2.43
N SER A 71 -9.91 -6.65 2.59
CA SER A 71 -10.30 -6.07 3.88
C SER A 71 -11.70 -6.53 4.30
N GLN A 72 -11.95 -6.60 5.61
CA GLN A 72 -13.27 -6.97 6.14
C GLN A 72 -14.39 -6.06 5.61
N LEU A 73 -14.11 -4.80 5.33
CA LEU A 73 -15.08 -3.86 4.80
C LEU A 73 -15.44 -4.19 3.35
N SER A 74 -14.44 -4.52 2.54
CA SER A 74 -14.61 -4.77 1.10
C SER A 74 -15.31 -6.10 0.79
N ILE A 75 -15.29 -7.07 1.70
CA ILE A 75 -15.89 -8.41 1.48
C ILE A 75 -17.40 -8.34 1.22
N ASN A 76 -18.09 -7.36 1.79
CA ASN A 76 -19.54 -7.23 1.72
C ASN A 76 -20.03 -6.45 0.48
N SER A 77 -19.13 -5.83 -0.27
CA SER A 77 -19.43 -5.08 -1.49
C SER A 77 -18.72 -5.71 -2.68
N ARG A 78 -19.49 -6.04 -3.72
CA ARG A 78 -18.90 -6.59 -4.95
C ARG A 78 -17.93 -5.60 -5.61
N GLU A 79 -18.28 -4.32 -5.62
CA GLU A 79 -17.43 -3.27 -6.21
C GLU A 79 -16.12 -3.13 -5.44
N GLU A 80 -16.19 -3.03 -4.12
CA GLU A 80 -15.01 -2.89 -3.27
C GLU A 80 -14.12 -4.14 -3.33
N LEU A 81 -14.72 -5.34 -3.42
CA LEU A 81 -13.97 -6.57 -3.59
C LEU A 81 -13.23 -6.62 -4.94
N GLU A 82 -13.86 -6.12 -6.02
CA GLU A 82 -13.21 -6.01 -7.32
C GLU A 82 -12.05 -4.98 -7.31
N ASP A 83 -12.18 -3.91 -6.55
CA ASP A 83 -11.11 -2.93 -6.40
C ASP A 83 -9.92 -3.51 -5.64
N GLU A 84 -10.16 -4.28 -4.57
CA GLU A 84 -9.11 -5.04 -3.86
C GLU A 84 -8.45 -6.09 -4.78
N ARG A 85 -9.22 -6.75 -5.65
CA ARG A 85 -8.67 -7.70 -6.63
C ARG A 85 -7.78 -7.00 -7.66
N ARG A 86 -8.18 -5.82 -8.13
CA ARG A 86 -7.33 -4.98 -9.00
C ARG A 86 -6.05 -4.57 -8.30
N LEU A 87 -6.14 -4.23 -7.02
CA LEU A 87 -4.98 -3.89 -6.21
C LEU A 87 -4.04 -5.09 -6.05
N PHE A 88 -4.59 -6.29 -5.87
CA PHE A 88 -3.81 -7.53 -5.84
C PHE A 88 -3.09 -7.78 -7.16
N TYR A 89 -3.79 -7.61 -8.29
CA TYR A 89 -3.18 -7.70 -9.61
C TYR A 89 -2.02 -6.70 -9.78
N VAL A 90 -2.20 -5.46 -9.32
CA VAL A 90 -1.13 -4.46 -9.31
C VAL A 90 0.07 -4.96 -8.51
N ALA A 91 -0.14 -5.52 -7.31
CA ALA A 91 0.96 -6.04 -6.48
C ALA A 91 1.73 -7.16 -7.17
N LEU A 92 1.04 -8.13 -7.78
CA LEU A 92 1.67 -9.23 -8.52
C LEU A 92 2.50 -8.73 -9.70
N THR A 93 1.96 -7.76 -10.45
CA THR A 93 2.64 -7.22 -11.65
C THR A 93 3.83 -6.32 -11.33
N ARG A 94 4.12 -6.03 -10.06
CA ARG A 94 5.34 -5.33 -9.66
C ARG A 94 6.57 -6.24 -9.68
N ALA A 95 6.38 -7.56 -9.73
CA ALA A 95 7.46 -8.53 -9.74
C ALA A 95 7.93 -8.82 -11.17
N GLU A 96 9.20 -8.53 -11.47
CA GLU A 96 9.83 -8.90 -12.75
C GLU A 96 10.15 -10.39 -12.84
N LYS A 97 10.60 -11.00 -11.74
CA LYS A 97 11.09 -12.38 -11.70
C LYS A 97 10.26 -13.29 -10.82
N ARG A 98 9.89 -12.84 -9.62
CA ARG A 98 9.17 -13.67 -8.65
C ARG A 98 8.34 -12.83 -7.70
N ALA A 99 7.08 -13.20 -7.56
CA ALA A 99 6.23 -12.80 -6.45
C ALA A 99 6.12 -13.95 -5.45
N THR A 100 6.24 -13.64 -4.16
CA THR A 100 6.03 -14.58 -3.06
C THR A 100 4.86 -14.08 -2.23
N LEU A 101 3.86 -14.93 -2.02
CA LEU A 101 2.70 -14.62 -1.20
C LEU A 101 2.84 -15.30 0.15
N SER A 102 2.52 -14.61 1.23
CA SER A 102 2.55 -15.19 2.56
C SER A 102 1.39 -14.74 3.42
N TYR A 103 0.93 -15.65 4.28
CA TYR A 103 -0.11 -15.38 5.27
C TYR A 103 0.28 -16.00 6.61
N ALA A 104 -0.28 -15.49 7.70
CA ALA A 104 -0.10 -16.03 9.04
C ALA A 104 -1.24 -17.02 9.36
N LEU A 105 -0.92 -18.13 10.02
CA LEU A 105 -1.96 -19.07 10.54
C LEU A 105 -2.72 -18.47 11.73
N SER A 106 -2.07 -17.58 12.46
CA SER A 106 -2.68 -16.83 13.56
C SER A 106 -2.00 -15.49 13.75
N ARG A 107 -2.74 -14.51 14.22
CA ARG A 107 -2.28 -13.15 14.43
C ARG A 107 -2.85 -12.58 15.73
N TYR A 108 -2.04 -11.84 16.45
CA TYR A 108 -2.50 -11.09 17.61
C TYR A 108 -3.15 -9.78 17.14
N ARG A 109 -4.45 -9.64 17.36
CA ARG A 109 -5.22 -8.43 17.03
C ARG A 109 -6.05 -8.01 18.24
N TRP A 110 -5.99 -6.73 18.57
CA TRP A 110 -6.78 -6.15 19.68
C TRP A 110 -6.61 -6.89 21.00
N GLY A 111 -5.40 -7.40 21.30
CA GLY A 111 -5.10 -8.13 22.52
C GLY A 111 -5.58 -9.59 22.53
N GLN A 112 -6.08 -10.12 21.41
CA GLN A 112 -6.54 -11.51 21.28
C GLN A 112 -5.83 -12.23 20.15
N LEU A 113 -5.57 -13.52 20.34
CA LEU A 113 -5.08 -14.41 19.29
C LEU A 113 -6.26 -14.78 18.38
N GLN A 114 -6.13 -14.48 17.11
CA GLN A 114 -7.10 -14.85 16.08
C GLN A 114 -6.46 -15.82 15.10
N TYR A 115 -7.18 -16.87 14.73
CA TYR A 115 -6.79 -17.75 13.63
C TYR A 115 -7.17 -17.07 12.31
N CYS A 116 -6.25 -17.16 11.35
CA CYS A 116 -6.40 -16.52 10.05
C CYS A 116 -6.62 -17.63 8.99
N GLU A 117 -7.43 -17.29 7.99
CA GLU A 117 -7.59 -18.08 6.77
C GLU A 117 -6.80 -17.43 5.64
N PRO A 118 -6.27 -18.20 4.68
CA PRO A 118 -5.62 -17.61 3.53
C PRO A 118 -6.60 -16.75 2.74
N SER A 119 -6.10 -15.67 2.14
CA SER A 119 -6.87 -14.81 1.26
C SER A 119 -7.45 -15.63 0.10
N ARG A 120 -8.72 -15.39 -0.23
CA ARG A 120 -9.38 -15.97 -1.42
C ARG A 120 -8.63 -15.65 -2.72
N PHE A 121 -7.90 -14.55 -2.77
CA PHE A 121 -7.12 -14.17 -3.94
C PHE A 121 -5.97 -15.14 -4.23
N ILE A 122 -5.50 -15.90 -3.22
CA ILE A 122 -4.50 -16.95 -3.45
C ILE A 122 -5.09 -18.10 -4.25
N GLU A 123 -6.35 -18.45 -3.98
CA GLU A 123 -7.04 -19.53 -4.69
C GLU A 123 -7.44 -19.14 -6.12
N GLU A 124 -7.51 -17.85 -6.42
CA GLU A 124 -7.83 -17.32 -7.75
C GLU A 124 -6.61 -17.31 -8.71
N ILE A 125 -5.41 -17.60 -8.21
CA ILE A 125 -4.20 -17.71 -9.05
C ILE A 125 -4.14 -19.15 -9.59
N GLU A 126 -4.45 -19.30 -10.86
CA GLU A 126 -4.21 -20.51 -11.64
C GLU A 126 -2.93 -20.42 -12.49
#